data_bd6c37d7cedb47f4074e431de370c085
#
_entry.id   bd6c37d7cedb47f4074e431de370c085
#
_cell.length_a   1.000
_cell.length_b   1.000
_cell.length_c   1.000
_cell.angle_alpha   90.00
_cell.angle_beta   90.00
_cell.angle_gamma   90.00
#
_symmetry.space_group_name_H-M   'P 1'
#
loop_
_entity.id
_entity.type
_entity.pdbx_description
1 polymer ?
#
loop_
_entity_poly.entity_id
_entity_poly.type
_entity_poly.pdbx_seq_one_letter_code
_entity_poly.pdbx_strand_id
1 'polypeptide(L)' 'MDDRAWLNAAREVLTVEAVALQAARDRLNGDFLAAARLIIGRCPPGKVAVMGVGKSGHVGNKIAATLASTGTPSFFVHPT' A
#
# COMPACT_ATOMS: atom_id res chain seq x y z
N MET A 1 -19.39 -20.94 19.72
CA MET A 1 -19.07 -21.11 18.28
C MET A 1 -18.17 -22.32 18.15
N ASP A 2 -18.49 -23.25 17.26
CA ASP A 2 -17.66 -24.43 17.06
C ASP A 2 -16.50 -24.18 16.10
N ASP A 3 -15.63 -25.18 15.96
CA ASP A 3 -14.43 -25.05 15.13
C ASP A 3 -14.76 -24.76 13.67
N ARG A 4 -15.84 -25.38 13.14
CA ARG A 4 -16.27 -25.14 11.77
C ARG A 4 -16.69 -23.69 11.55
N ALA A 5 -17.41 -23.11 12.51
CA ALA A 5 -17.85 -21.73 12.43
C ALA A 5 -16.65 -20.77 12.44
N TRP A 6 -15.63 -21.06 13.26
CA TRP A 6 -14.40 -20.27 13.26
C TRP A 6 -13.69 -20.34 11.92
N LEU A 7 -13.54 -21.52 11.36
CA LEU A 7 -12.90 -21.69 10.05
C LEU A 7 -13.68 -20.98 8.94
N ASN A 8 -15.00 -21.08 8.96
CA ASN A 8 -15.82 -20.42 7.94
C ASN A 8 -15.75 -18.92 8.03
N ALA A 9 -15.71 -18.37 9.25
CA ALA A 9 -15.55 -16.94 9.44
C ALA A 9 -14.19 -16.44 8.91
N ALA A 10 -13.12 -17.18 9.18
CA ALA A 10 -11.80 -16.84 8.68
C ALA A 10 -11.74 -16.88 7.14
N ARG A 11 -12.31 -17.92 6.55
CA ARG A 11 -12.37 -18.06 5.09
C ARG A 11 -13.15 -16.91 4.44
N GLU A 12 -14.27 -16.52 5.07
CA GLU A 12 -15.07 -15.41 4.55
C GLU A 12 -14.29 -14.09 4.56
N VAL A 13 -13.55 -13.81 5.62
CA VAL A 13 -12.69 -12.62 5.69
C VAL A 13 -11.69 -12.61 4.53
N LEU A 14 -11.01 -13.74 4.31
CA LEU A 14 -10.03 -13.85 3.23
C LEU A 14 -10.69 -13.70 1.86
N THR A 15 -11.88 -14.24 1.67
CA THR A 15 -12.62 -14.10 0.43
C THR A 15 -12.97 -12.64 0.15
N VAL A 16 -13.46 -11.92 1.15
CA VAL A 16 -13.80 -10.50 1.03
C VAL A 16 -12.57 -9.70 0.66
N GLU A 17 -11.45 -9.95 1.31
CA GLU A 17 -10.19 -9.26 1.04
C GLU A 17 -9.66 -9.60 -0.36
N ALA A 18 -9.75 -10.85 -0.78
CA ALA A 18 -9.31 -11.26 -2.12
C ALA A 18 -10.12 -10.57 -3.22
N VAL A 19 -11.44 -10.47 -3.04
CA VAL A 19 -12.31 -9.76 -3.99
C VAL A 19 -11.96 -8.28 -4.04
N ALA A 20 -11.67 -7.66 -2.89
CA ALA A 20 -11.28 -6.26 -2.82
C ALA A 20 -9.96 -6.02 -3.56
N LEU A 21 -8.98 -6.92 -3.43
CA LEU A 21 -7.71 -6.83 -4.15
C LEU A 21 -7.91 -6.96 -5.66
N GLN A 22 -8.76 -7.89 -6.10
CA GLN A 22 -9.09 -8.03 -7.52
C GLN A 22 -9.73 -6.78 -8.08
N ALA A 23 -10.65 -6.17 -7.33
CA ALA A 23 -11.29 -4.91 -7.73
C ALA A 23 -10.27 -3.77 -7.83
N ALA A 24 -9.33 -3.69 -6.89
CA ALA A 24 -8.26 -2.69 -6.93
C ALA A 24 -7.38 -2.89 -8.17
N ARG A 25 -7.01 -4.14 -8.46
CA ARG A 25 -6.24 -4.48 -9.66
C ARG A 25 -6.94 -3.98 -10.93
N ASP A 26 -8.24 -4.22 -11.02
CA ASP A 26 -8.99 -3.87 -12.21
C ASP A 26 -9.19 -2.36 -12.38
N ARG A 27 -9.01 -1.59 -11.29
CA ARG A 27 -9.07 -0.13 -11.33
C ARG A 27 -7.75 0.54 -11.69
N LEU A 28 -6.65 -0.21 -11.74
CA LEU A 28 -5.36 0.35 -12.14
C LEU A 28 -5.44 0.85 -13.58
N ASN A 29 -4.93 2.04 -13.81
CA ASN A 29 -5.05 2.72 -15.10
C ASN A 29 -3.86 3.65 -15.35
N GLY A 30 -4.02 4.59 -16.29
CA GLY A 30 -2.97 5.55 -16.64
C GLY A 30 -2.55 6.45 -15.49
N ASP A 31 -3.40 6.69 -14.51
CA ASP A 31 -3.03 7.50 -13.33
C ASP A 31 -1.94 6.81 -12.52
N PHE A 32 -2.03 5.50 -12.34
CA PHE A 32 -0.96 4.73 -11.70
C PHE A 32 0.35 4.85 -12.48
N LEU A 33 0.28 4.72 -13.80
CA LEU A 33 1.47 4.85 -14.66
C LEU A 33 2.09 6.24 -14.55
N ALA A 34 1.27 7.28 -14.54
CA ALA A 34 1.75 8.66 -14.40
C ALA A 34 2.47 8.87 -13.07
N ALA A 35 1.91 8.36 -11.97
CA ALA A 35 2.53 8.43 -10.66
C ALA A 35 3.87 7.68 -10.62
N ALA A 36 3.90 6.46 -11.16
CA ALA A 36 5.12 5.65 -11.21
C ALA A 36 6.21 6.33 -12.02
N ARG A 37 5.87 6.88 -13.18
CA ARG A 37 6.82 7.59 -14.04
C ARG A 37 7.36 8.84 -13.38
N LEU A 38 6.52 9.56 -12.64
CA LEU A 38 6.94 10.75 -11.90
C LEU A 38 8.00 10.39 -10.85
N ILE A 39 7.75 9.35 -10.07
CA ILE A 39 8.68 8.89 -9.04
C ILE A 39 9.99 8.44 -9.68
N ILE A 40 9.94 7.56 -10.68
CA ILE A 40 11.12 7.01 -11.34
C ILE A 40 11.92 8.11 -12.03
N GLY A 41 11.25 9.08 -12.65
CA GLY A 41 11.92 10.13 -13.38
C GLY A 41 12.54 11.22 -12.53
N ARG A 42 12.08 11.40 -11.28
CA ARG A 42 12.52 12.49 -10.41
C ARG A 42 13.28 12.07 -9.16
N CYS A 43 13.25 10.80 -8.83
CA CYS A 43 13.88 10.29 -7.60
C CYS A 43 14.91 9.20 -7.92
N PRO A 44 16.20 9.39 -7.66
CA PRO A 44 16.88 10.60 -7.24
C PRO A 44 17.03 11.62 -8.38
N PRO A 45 17.34 12.91 -8.10
CA PRO A 45 17.70 13.47 -6.79
C PRO A 45 16.51 13.82 -5.89
N GLY A 46 15.30 13.82 -6.40
CA GLY A 46 14.11 14.03 -5.59
C GLY A 46 13.88 12.91 -4.60
N LYS A 47 12.96 13.13 -3.66
CA LYS A 47 12.61 12.18 -2.61
C LYS A 47 11.10 12.03 -2.55
N VAL A 48 10.65 10.85 -2.11
CA VAL A 48 9.23 10.59 -1.88
C VAL A 48 8.94 10.78 -0.39
N ALA A 49 8.06 11.71 -0.07
CA ALA A 49 7.56 11.88 1.28
C ALA A 49 6.21 11.17 1.39
N VAL A 50 6.10 10.24 2.33
CA VAL A 50 4.87 9.48 2.57
C VAL A 50 4.27 9.93 3.89
N MET A 51 2.98 10.20 3.91
CA MET A 51 2.29 10.70 5.10
C MET A 51 0.95 10.00 5.27
N GLY A 52 0.57 9.75 6.50
CA GLY A 52 -0.71 9.16 6.83
C GLY A 52 -0.93 9.11 8.32
N VAL A 53 -2.17 8.96 8.74
CA VAL A 53 -2.55 8.85 10.15
C VAL A 53 -3.09 7.45 10.45
N GLY A 54 -2.95 7.01 11.70
CA GLY A 54 -3.50 5.73 12.16
C GLY A 54 -2.95 4.56 11.34
N LYS A 55 -3.85 3.70 10.90
CA LYS A 55 -3.48 2.51 10.11
C LYS A 55 -2.88 2.87 8.76
N SER A 56 -3.38 3.94 8.12
CA SER A 56 -2.79 4.45 6.89
C SER A 56 -1.35 4.89 7.11
N GLY A 57 -1.04 5.49 8.27
CA GLY A 57 0.32 5.86 8.62
C GLY A 57 1.23 4.64 8.75
N HIS A 58 0.76 3.56 9.36
CA HIS A 58 1.55 2.32 9.47
C HIS A 58 1.87 1.72 8.11
N VAL A 59 0.89 1.66 7.21
CA VAL A 59 1.10 1.17 5.84
C VAL A 59 2.04 2.11 5.09
N GLY A 60 1.84 3.42 5.21
CA GLY A 60 2.70 4.42 4.57
C GLY A 60 4.15 4.32 5.01
N ASN A 61 4.38 4.11 6.31
CA ASN A 61 5.74 3.93 6.84
C ASN A 61 6.42 2.70 6.22
N LYS A 62 5.69 1.60 6.09
CA LYS A 62 6.20 0.39 5.42
C LYS A 62 6.55 0.66 3.96
N ILE A 63 5.68 1.37 3.25
CA ILE A 63 5.91 1.71 1.85
C ILE A 63 7.17 2.58 1.71
N ALA A 64 7.32 3.59 2.55
CA ALA A 64 8.50 4.45 2.54
C ALA A 64 9.79 3.66 2.78
N ALA A 65 9.76 2.75 3.76
CA ALA A 65 10.91 1.90 4.06
C ALA A 65 11.25 0.97 2.90
N THR A 66 10.25 0.40 2.25
CA THR A 66 10.44 -0.49 1.09
C THR A 66 11.03 0.29 -0.09
N LEU A 67 10.52 1.48 -0.39
CA LEU A 67 11.05 2.33 -1.45
C LEU A 67 12.52 2.67 -1.18
N ALA A 68 12.83 3.10 0.05
CA ALA A 68 14.20 3.47 0.43
C ALA A 68 15.15 2.27 0.28
N SER A 69 14.73 1.08 0.71
CA SER A 69 15.56 -0.12 0.65
C SER A 69 15.78 -0.63 -0.77
N THR A 70 14.92 -0.25 -1.70
CA THR A 70 15.02 -0.68 -3.11
C THR A 70 15.56 0.39 -4.06
N GLY A 71 16.11 1.46 -3.50
CA GLY A 71 16.85 2.45 -4.28
C GLY A 71 16.12 3.75 -4.58
N THR A 72 14.87 3.91 -4.13
CA THR A 72 14.13 5.17 -4.28
C THR A 72 14.19 5.96 -2.97
N PRO A 73 14.84 7.14 -2.95
CA PRO A 73 14.89 7.93 -1.72
C PRO A 73 13.48 8.25 -1.21
N SER A 74 13.20 7.83 0.02
CA SER A 74 11.86 7.95 0.58
C SER A 74 11.93 8.02 2.10
N PHE A 75 10.98 8.71 2.70
CA PHE A 75 10.86 8.81 4.15
C PHE A 75 9.41 9.03 4.55
N PHE A 76 9.10 8.66 5.78
CA PHE A 76 7.76 8.84 6.32
C PHE A 76 7.69 10.13 7.13
N VAL A 77 6.64 10.91 6.94
CA VAL A 77 6.38 12.16 7.68
C VAL A 77 5.14 11.97 8.54
N HIS A 78 5.30 12.17 9.84
CA HIS A 78 4.15 12.17 10.75
C HIS A 78 3.38 13.47 10.56
N PRO A 79 2.05 13.39 10.35
CA PRO A 79 1.26 14.60 10.11
C PRO A 79 1.00 15.44 11.35
N THR A 80 1.33 14.90 12.54
CA THR A 80 1.15 15.63 13.81
C THR A 80 2.41 15.63 14.65
#